data_4f8fe8920f519d04ab7966b1b9d8dfe4
#
_entry.id   4f8fe8920f519d04ab7966b1b9d8dfe4
#
_cell.length_a   1.000
_cell.length_b   1.000
_cell.length_c   1.000
_cell.angle_alpha   90.00
_cell.angle_beta   90.00
_cell.angle_gamma   90.00
#
_symmetry.space_group_name_H-M   'P 1'
#
loop_
_entity.id
_entity.type
_entity.pdbx_description
1 polymer ?
#
loop_
_entity_poly.entity_id
_entity_poly.type
_entity_poly.pdbx_seq_one_letter_code
_entity_poly.pdbx_strand_id
1 'polypeptide(L)'
;VSDNAQLMAEWNWEKNNELNFDPKTLTLGSNKKAWWKCSKGHEWQTTINSRNDGCGCPVCSSERKTSFPEYAIVYYLKKYGLEAIHTYKEKGYELDIFIPSKEVAIEYDGYLWHKNRTKHDLDKNQKCLNDGIKLYRIREGLHLLNDSSSDYVVHNTQKDLSFVLEKVLSEIIGMGILVDLNRDAIAIENLRELTEKENSLLFSNPEIAK
;
A
#
# COMPACT_ATOMS: atom_id res chain seq x y z
N VAL A 1 27.90 3.46 11.69
CA VAL A 1 26.84 3.94 10.77
C VAL A 1 27.45 4.38 9.46
N SER A 2 28.63 5.01 9.50
CA SER A 2 29.34 5.55 8.34
C SER A 2 29.56 4.57 7.17
N ASP A 3 29.64 3.28 7.46
CA ASP A 3 29.92 2.24 6.46
C ASP A 3 28.65 1.75 5.71
N ASN A 4 27.48 2.26 6.10
CA ASN A 4 26.21 1.96 5.45
C ASN A 4 25.79 3.12 4.55
N ALA A 5 26.08 2.98 3.25
CA ALA A 5 25.81 4.03 2.25
C ALA A 5 24.35 4.46 2.19
N GLN A 6 23.40 3.52 2.39
CA GLN A 6 21.96 3.81 2.38
C GLN A 6 21.56 4.68 3.57
N LEU A 7 22.05 4.37 4.77
CA LEU A 7 21.80 5.19 5.95
C LEU A 7 22.45 6.56 5.83
N MET A 8 23.67 6.62 5.26
CA MET A 8 24.39 7.89 5.07
C MET A 8 23.70 8.80 4.06
N ALA A 9 23.04 8.26 3.04
CA ALA A 9 22.26 9.05 2.07
C ALA A 9 21.06 9.78 2.71
N GLU A 10 20.53 9.25 3.82
CA GLU A 10 19.40 9.83 4.56
C GLU A 10 19.81 10.47 5.90
N TRP A 11 21.12 10.52 6.20
CA TRP A 11 21.63 11.14 7.43
C TRP A 11 21.45 12.66 7.39
N ASN A 12 20.65 13.22 8.33
CA ASN A 12 20.46 14.66 8.42
C ASN A 12 21.67 15.29 9.13
N TRP A 13 22.65 15.75 8.33
CA TRP A 13 23.90 16.30 8.84
C TRP A 13 23.71 17.52 9.74
N GLU A 14 22.82 18.44 9.36
CA GLU A 14 22.58 19.67 10.09
C GLU A 14 22.10 19.37 11.52
N LYS A 15 20.99 18.65 11.67
CA LYS A 15 20.40 18.37 12.97
C LYS A 15 21.21 17.38 13.81
N ASN A 16 21.92 16.44 13.19
CA ASN A 16 22.76 15.50 13.95
C ASN A 16 24.06 16.15 14.44
N ASN A 17 24.60 17.13 13.73
CA ASN A 17 25.74 17.94 14.19
C ASN A 17 25.38 18.76 15.43
N GLU A 18 24.16 19.32 15.50
CA GLU A 18 23.66 20.00 16.70
C GLU A 18 23.60 19.08 17.92
N LEU A 19 23.32 17.78 17.68
CA LEU A 19 23.32 16.75 18.72
C LEU A 19 24.73 16.20 19.05
N ASN A 20 25.76 16.69 18.37
CA ASN A 20 27.13 16.17 18.45
C ASN A 20 27.22 14.67 18.10
N PHE A 21 26.43 14.22 17.11
CA PHE A 21 26.41 12.85 16.62
C PHE A 21 27.37 12.70 15.42
N ASP A 22 28.46 11.93 15.64
CA ASP A 22 29.36 11.52 14.58
C ASP A 22 28.99 10.09 14.13
N PRO A 23 28.55 9.86 12.87
CA PRO A 23 28.18 8.54 12.39
C PRO A 23 29.33 7.52 12.41
N LYS A 24 30.61 7.97 12.50
CA LYS A 24 31.79 7.10 12.64
C LYS A 24 31.86 6.45 14.01
N THR A 25 31.37 7.12 15.05
CA THR A 25 31.41 6.64 16.44
C THR A 25 30.16 5.87 16.85
N LEU A 26 29.12 5.87 16.02
CA LEU A 26 27.83 5.25 16.31
C LEU A 26 27.72 3.86 15.66
N THR A 27 27.24 2.88 16.42
CA THR A 27 27.00 1.51 15.93
C THR A 27 25.63 1.38 15.29
N LEU A 28 25.46 0.42 14.37
CA LEU A 28 24.17 0.14 13.70
C LEU A 28 23.07 -0.33 14.66
N GLY A 29 23.44 -1.02 15.75
CA GLY A 29 22.51 -1.45 16.80
C GLY A 29 22.22 -0.39 17.88
N SER A 30 22.61 0.87 17.67
CA SER A 30 22.43 1.92 18.66
C SER A 30 20.96 2.33 18.83
N ASN A 31 20.50 2.43 20.10
CA ASN A 31 19.18 2.96 20.45
C ASN A 31 19.14 4.50 20.50
N LYS A 32 20.24 5.20 20.18
CA LYS A 32 20.23 6.66 20.06
C LYS A 32 19.31 7.08 18.92
N LYS A 33 18.46 8.07 19.17
CA LYS A 33 17.58 8.68 18.17
C LYS A 33 18.36 9.70 17.37
N ALA A 34 18.59 9.43 16.08
CA ALA A 34 19.19 10.35 15.14
C ALA A 34 18.12 10.96 14.20
N TRP A 35 18.47 12.09 13.59
CA TRP A 35 17.66 12.73 12.57
C TRP A 35 17.98 12.17 11.18
N TRP A 36 16.93 11.97 10.41
CA TRP A 36 16.98 11.42 9.05
C TRP A 36 16.22 12.33 8.10
N LYS A 37 16.63 12.33 6.85
CA LYS A 37 16.00 13.10 5.76
C LYS A 37 15.88 12.23 4.52
N CYS A 38 14.66 11.96 4.06
CA CYS A 38 14.44 11.17 2.85
C CYS A 38 14.64 11.98 1.56
N SER A 39 14.64 11.31 0.42
CA SER A 39 14.79 11.94 -0.90
C SER A 39 13.66 12.94 -1.25
N LYS A 40 12.48 12.82 -0.62
CA LYS A 40 11.38 13.78 -0.74
C LYS A 40 11.52 15.00 0.20
N GLY A 41 12.57 15.05 1.01
CA GLY A 41 12.82 16.16 1.93
C GLY A 41 12.14 16.05 3.30
N HIS A 42 11.37 14.98 3.59
CA HIS A 42 10.78 14.78 4.91
C HIS A 42 11.86 14.49 5.94
N GLU A 43 11.75 15.14 7.10
CA GLU A 43 12.67 14.99 8.21
C GLU A 43 11.97 14.32 9.40
N TRP A 44 12.64 13.32 10.00
CA TRP A 44 12.10 12.62 11.17
C TRP A 44 13.21 12.15 12.09
N GLN A 45 12.82 11.75 13.30
CA GLN A 45 13.73 11.21 14.29
C GLN A 45 13.36 9.76 14.64
N THR A 46 14.33 8.87 14.53
CA THR A 46 14.18 7.47 14.98
C THR A 46 15.52 6.90 15.40
N THR A 47 15.52 5.75 16.08
CA THR A 47 16.75 5.10 16.53
C THR A 47 17.56 4.59 15.33
N ILE A 48 18.88 4.57 15.48
CA ILE A 48 19.79 4.04 14.46
C ILE A 48 19.47 2.57 14.19
N ASN A 49 19.19 1.80 15.24
CA ASN A 49 18.80 0.39 15.11
C ASN A 49 17.54 0.22 14.26
N SER A 50 16.46 0.99 14.55
CA SER A 50 15.24 0.93 13.73
C SER A 50 15.49 1.26 12.26
N ARG A 51 16.36 2.23 11.97
CA ARG A 51 16.75 2.54 10.59
C ARG A 51 17.53 1.40 9.94
N ASN A 52 18.43 0.76 10.67
CA ASN A 52 19.19 -0.41 10.23
C ASN A 52 18.27 -1.60 9.96
N ASP A 53 17.20 -1.76 10.75
CA ASP A 53 16.17 -2.79 10.58
C ASP A 53 15.16 -2.49 9.47
N GLY A 54 15.39 -1.42 8.67
CA GLY A 54 14.60 -1.08 7.48
C GLY A 54 13.43 -0.13 7.73
N CYS A 55 13.24 0.41 8.94
CA CYS A 55 12.18 1.42 9.19
C CYS A 55 12.48 2.70 8.41
N GLY A 56 11.70 3.00 7.39
CA GLY A 56 11.83 4.18 6.53
C GLY A 56 11.22 5.45 7.11
N CYS A 57 11.07 6.46 6.24
CA CYS A 57 10.40 7.71 6.58
C CYS A 57 8.93 7.48 6.95
N PRO A 58 8.45 7.91 8.16
CA PRO A 58 7.07 7.70 8.58
C PRO A 58 6.06 8.49 7.71
N VAL A 59 6.46 9.65 7.18
CA VAL A 59 5.62 10.44 6.26
C VAL A 59 5.47 9.70 4.94
N CYS A 60 6.57 9.28 4.31
CA CYS A 60 6.50 8.43 3.10
C CYS A 60 5.77 7.11 3.37
N SER A 61 5.87 6.55 4.57
CA SER A 61 5.15 5.34 4.96
C SER A 61 3.66 5.60 5.17
N SER A 62 3.27 6.78 5.65
CA SER A 62 1.86 7.18 5.79
C SER A 62 1.25 7.61 4.46
N GLU A 63 2.05 8.22 3.59
CA GLU A 63 1.68 8.48 2.19
C GLU A 63 1.51 7.17 1.39
N ARG A 64 2.22 6.09 1.77
CA ARG A 64 2.02 4.74 1.27
C ARG A 64 0.88 3.98 1.96
N LYS A 65 -0.05 4.65 2.63
CA LYS A 65 -1.21 3.98 3.25
C LYS A 65 -2.14 3.33 2.25
N THR A 66 -2.08 3.75 1.02
CA THR A 66 -2.58 3.02 -0.13
C THR A 66 -1.42 2.23 -0.73
N SER A 67 -1.57 0.92 -0.76
CA SER A 67 -0.47 0.06 -1.17
C SER A 67 -0.24 0.11 -2.69
N PHE A 68 1.01 0.04 -3.14
CA PHE A 68 1.34 -0.15 -4.56
C PHE A 68 0.49 -1.24 -5.23
N PRO A 69 0.20 -2.40 -4.60
CA PRO A 69 -0.70 -3.40 -5.13
C PRO A 69 -2.10 -2.89 -5.45
N GLU A 70 -2.71 -2.06 -4.61
CA GLU A 70 -4.04 -1.50 -4.86
C GLU A 70 -4.05 -0.60 -6.10
N TYR A 71 -3.04 0.28 -6.23
CA TYR A 71 -2.91 1.11 -7.44
C TYR A 71 -2.57 0.30 -8.68
N ALA A 72 -1.82 -0.79 -8.56
CA ALA A 72 -1.59 -1.72 -9.66
C ALA A 72 -2.90 -2.34 -10.14
N ILE A 73 -3.76 -2.78 -9.21
CA ILE A 73 -5.09 -3.32 -9.53
C ILE A 73 -5.92 -2.26 -10.28
N VAL A 74 -6.03 -1.05 -9.73
CA VAL A 74 -6.78 0.05 -10.37
C VAL A 74 -6.22 0.39 -11.75
N TYR A 75 -4.90 0.44 -11.89
CA TYR A 75 -4.23 0.70 -13.17
C TYR A 75 -4.61 -0.33 -14.23
N TYR A 76 -4.51 -1.62 -13.90
CA TYR A 76 -4.83 -2.68 -14.87
C TYR A 76 -6.32 -2.74 -15.17
N LEU A 77 -7.22 -2.54 -14.21
CA LEU A 77 -8.65 -2.45 -14.47
C LEU A 77 -8.96 -1.33 -15.46
N LYS A 78 -8.43 -0.12 -15.24
CA LYS A 78 -8.59 1.02 -16.16
C LYS A 78 -7.96 0.75 -17.52
N LYS A 79 -6.76 0.17 -17.57
CA LYS A 79 -6.06 -0.18 -18.82
C LYS A 79 -6.88 -1.14 -19.70
N TYR A 80 -7.65 -2.02 -19.09
CA TYR A 80 -8.54 -2.96 -19.77
C TYR A 80 -10.01 -2.52 -19.81
N GLY A 81 -10.27 -1.23 -19.62
CA GLY A 81 -11.58 -0.61 -19.89
C GLY A 81 -12.62 -0.74 -18.78
N LEU A 82 -12.22 -1.12 -17.56
CA LEU A 82 -13.11 -1.14 -16.41
C LEU A 82 -12.91 0.10 -15.54
N GLU A 83 -14.01 0.76 -15.22
CA GLU A 83 -14.02 1.81 -14.21
C GLU A 83 -13.88 1.17 -12.81
N ALA A 84 -12.93 1.65 -12.04
CA ALA A 84 -12.67 1.18 -10.69
C ALA A 84 -12.56 2.37 -9.73
N ILE A 85 -13.30 2.29 -8.64
CA ILE A 85 -13.29 3.28 -7.56
C ILE A 85 -12.32 2.79 -6.50
N HIS A 86 -11.25 3.55 -6.26
CA HIS A 86 -10.31 3.30 -5.18
C HIS A 86 -10.84 3.89 -3.88
N THR A 87 -10.76 3.13 -2.80
CA THR A 87 -11.27 3.53 -1.47
C THR A 87 -12.76 3.91 -1.49
N TYR A 88 -13.60 2.96 -1.87
CA TYR A 88 -15.06 3.14 -1.87
C TYR A 88 -15.63 3.10 -0.46
N LYS A 89 -16.37 4.14 -0.07
CA LYS A 89 -16.93 4.33 1.29
C LYS A 89 -18.43 4.58 1.24
N GLU A 90 -19.19 3.53 1.10
CA GLU A 90 -20.65 3.62 1.17
C GLU A 90 -21.21 2.45 2.02
N LYS A 91 -22.48 2.50 2.36
CA LYS A 91 -23.19 1.45 3.09
C LYS A 91 -22.57 1.06 4.46
N GLY A 92 -21.75 1.97 5.04
CA GLY A 92 -21.17 1.77 6.38
C GLY A 92 -19.95 0.86 6.44
N TYR A 93 -19.29 0.59 5.30
CA TYR A 93 -17.98 -0.06 5.24
C TYR A 93 -17.13 0.49 4.10
N GLU A 94 -15.83 0.26 4.18
CA GLU A 94 -14.85 0.69 3.19
C GLU A 94 -14.38 -0.51 2.39
N LEU A 95 -14.29 -0.36 1.06
CA LEU A 95 -13.70 -1.32 0.13
C LEU A 95 -12.46 -0.69 -0.49
N ASP A 96 -11.36 -1.44 -0.59
CA ASP A 96 -10.12 -0.94 -1.19
C ASP A 96 -10.37 -0.57 -2.66
N ILE A 97 -11.04 -1.43 -3.41
CA ILE A 97 -11.39 -1.19 -4.82
C ILE A 97 -12.79 -1.73 -5.10
N PHE A 98 -13.61 -0.92 -5.76
CA PHE A 98 -14.97 -1.30 -6.19
C PHE A 98 -15.14 -1.08 -7.69
N ILE A 99 -15.77 -2.03 -8.37
CA ILE A 99 -16.08 -2.04 -9.81
C ILE A 99 -17.60 -2.01 -9.97
N PRO A 100 -18.22 -0.82 -10.09
CA PRO A 100 -19.68 -0.68 -10.07
C PRO A 100 -20.39 -1.46 -11.18
N SER A 101 -19.81 -1.46 -12.38
CA SER A 101 -20.41 -2.12 -13.56
C SER A 101 -20.53 -3.64 -13.46
N LYS A 102 -19.85 -4.24 -12.45
CA LYS A 102 -19.82 -5.69 -12.23
C LYS A 102 -20.30 -6.10 -10.85
N GLU A 103 -20.56 -5.15 -9.96
CA GLU A 103 -20.86 -5.39 -8.53
C GLU A 103 -19.76 -6.26 -7.88
N VAL A 104 -18.49 -5.94 -8.20
CA VAL A 104 -17.31 -6.65 -7.73
C VAL A 104 -16.45 -5.71 -6.89
N ALA A 105 -15.95 -6.22 -5.76
CA ALA A 105 -14.94 -5.55 -4.97
C ALA A 105 -13.64 -6.39 -4.90
N ILE A 106 -12.52 -5.70 -4.70
CA ILE A 106 -11.22 -6.33 -4.47
C ILE A 106 -10.63 -5.71 -3.21
N GLU A 107 -10.18 -6.56 -2.28
CA GLU A 107 -9.44 -6.20 -1.08
C GLU A 107 -8.00 -6.72 -1.18
N TYR A 108 -7.03 -5.90 -0.78
CA TYR A 108 -5.64 -6.32 -0.67
C TYR A 108 -5.21 -6.40 0.80
N ASP A 109 -5.18 -7.63 1.32
CA ASP A 109 -4.90 -7.90 2.73
C ASP A 109 -3.39 -8.10 2.95
N GLY A 110 -2.65 -7.05 3.25
CA GLY A 110 -1.24 -7.13 3.65
C GLY A 110 -1.06 -7.80 5.03
N TYR A 111 -0.08 -8.70 5.15
CA TYR A 111 0.17 -9.49 6.37
C TYR A 111 0.21 -8.67 7.65
N LEU A 112 0.94 -7.54 7.65
CA LEU A 112 1.14 -6.72 8.84
C LEU A 112 -0.17 -6.17 9.43
N TRP A 113 -1.16 -5.90 8.57
CA TRP A 113 -2.42 -5.26 8.93
C TRP A 113 -3.55 -6.26 9.22
N HIS A 114 -3.53 -7.43 8.59
CA HIS A 114 -4.61 -8.40 8.62
C HIS A 114 -4.36 -9.66 9.45
N LYS A 115 -3.12 -9.91 9.93
CA LYS A 115 -2.77 -11.11 10.71
C LYS A 115 -3.66 -11.38 11.94
N ASN A 116 -4.30 -10.34 12.50
CA ASN A 116 -5.17 -10.44 13.69
C ASN A 116 -6.60 -9.94 13.41
N ARG A 117 -7.01 -9.80 12.13
CA ARG A 117 -8.31 -9.21 11.75
C ARG A 117 -9.28 -10.20 11.13
N THR A 118 -9.06 -11.50 11.23
CA THR A 118 -9.88 -12.54 10.59
C THR A 118 -11.38 -12.35 10.81
N LYS A 119 -11.81 -12.05 12.05
CA LYS A 119 -13.22 -11.81 12.34
C LYS A 119 -13.77 -10.60 11.57
N HIS A 120 -13.05 -9.50 11.57
CA HIS A 120 -13.44 -8.29 10.85
C HIS A 120 -13.49 -8.52 9.33
N ASP A 121 -12.54 -9.30 8.79
CA ASP A 121 -12.50 -9.65 7.38
C ASP A 121 -13.70 -10.51 6.99
N LEU A 122 -14.07 -11.51 7.82
CA LEU A 122 -15.26 -12.33 7.63
C LEU A 122 -16.57 -11.51 7.73
N ASP A 123 -16.66 -10.59 8.70
CA ASP A 123 -17.83 -9.71 8.84
C ASP A 123 -17.98 -8.80 7.59
N LYS A 124 -16.87 -8.31 7.01
CA LYS A 124 -16.87 -7.54 5.77
C LYS A 124 -17.33 -8.41 4.59
N ASN A 125 -16.82 -9.64 4.47
CA ASN A 125 -17.25 -10.58 3.43
C ASN A 125 -18.75 -10.82 3.46
N GLN A 126 -19.32 -11.04 4.66
CA GLN A 126 -20.76 -11.26 4.82
C GLN A 126 -21.59 -10.02 4.44
N LYS A 127 -21.11 -8.82 4.77
CA LYS A 127 -21.76 -7.57 4.35
C LYS A 127 -21.78 -7.43 2.83
N CYS A 128 -20.64 -7.65 2.17
CA CYS A 128 -20.55 -7.61 0.71
C CYS A 128 -21.53 -8.61 0.08
N LEU A 129 -21.58 -9.84 0.58
CA LEU A 129 -22.48 -10.88 0.11
C LEU A 129 -23.96 -10.45 0.25
N ASN A 130 -24.34 -9.88 1.40
CA ASN A 130 -25.70 -9.40 1.64
C ASN A 130 -26.09 -8.24 0.71
N ASP A 131 -25.12 -7.44 0.30
CA ASP A 131 -25.30 -6.31 -0.64
C ASP A 131 -25.21 -6.73 -2.11
N GLY A 132 -25.03 -8.02 -2.42
CA GLY A 132 -24.89 -8.54 -3.78
C GLY A 132 -23.52 -8.25 -4.42
N ILE A 133 -22.52 -7.87 -3.63
CA ILE A 133 -21.16 -7.57 -4.09
C ILE A 133 -20.31 -8.84 -4.01
N LYS A 134 -19.78 -9.29 -5.15
CA LYS A 134 -18.77 -10.37 -5.17
C LYS A 134 -17.43 -9.82 -4.74
N LEU A 135 -16.87 -10.32 -3.64
CA LEU A 135 -15.61 -9.87 -3.07
C LEU A 135 -14.47 -10.81 -3.42
N TYR A 136 -13.41 -10.27 -3.99
CA TYR A 136 -12.11 -10.93 -4.18
C TYR A 136 -11.14 -10.40 -3.13
N ARG A 137 -10.42 -11.30 -2.44
CA ARG A 137 -9.37 -10.92 -1.49
C ARG A 137 -8.02 -11.44 -1.96
N ILE A 138 -7.05 -10.57 -2.04
CA ILE A 138 -5.65 -10.91 -2.33
C ILE A 138 -4.90 -10.83 -0.99
N ARG A 139 -4.55 -12.00 -0.44
CA ARG A 139 -4.02 -12.12 0.93
C ARG A 139 -2.53 -12.38 0.93
N GLU A 140 -1.72 -11.36 1.21
CA GLU A 140 -0.28 -11.45 1.22
C GLU A 140 0.23 -12.18 2.48
N GLY A 141 0.76 -13.41 2.30
CA GLY A 141 1.34 -14.20 3.40
C GLY A 141 0.32 -14.65 4.47
N LEU A 142 -0.97 -14.55 4.21
CA LEU A 142 -2.06 -14.92 5.11
C LEU A 142 -2.75 -16.21 4.65
N HIS A 143 -3.38 -16.92 5.60
CA HIS A 143 -4.24 -18.04 5.26
C HIS A 143 -5.52 -17.59 4.56
N LEU A 144 -6.06 -18.44 3.69
CA LEU A 144 -7.39 -18.24 3.11
C LEU A 144 -8.47 -18.20 4.19
N LEU A 145 -9.50 -17.40 3.97
CA LEU A 145 -10.69 -17.38 4.82
C LEU A 145 -11.64 -18.50 4.37
N ASN A 146 -12.21 -19.21 5.33
CA ASN A 146 -13.20 -20.28 5.06
C ASN A 146 -14.60 -19.66 4.91
N ASP A 147 -14.85 -19.01 3.77
CA ASP A 147 -16.15 -18.44 3.43
C ASP A 147 -16.44 -18.54 1.91
N SER A 148 -17.53 -17.91 1.47
CA SER A 148 -17.98 -17.93 0.07
C SER A 148 -17.23 -16.95 -0.84
N SER A 149 -16.30 -16.13 -0.33
CA SER A 149 -15.50 -15.23 -1.15
C SER A 149 -14.36 -15.97 -1.83
N SER A 150 -13.93 -15.45 -3.00
CA SER A 150 -12.74 -15.97 -3.67
C SER A 150 -11.50 -15.35 -3.06
N ASP A 151 -10.65 -16.18 -2.45
CA ASP A 151 -9.40 -15.75 -1.84
C ASP A 151 -8.20 -16.21 -2.64
N TYR A 152 -7.27 -15.30 -2.88
CA TYR A 152 -5.98 -15.58 -3.52
C TYR A 152 -4.84 -15.20 -2.57
N VAL A 153 -3.83 -16.06 -2.46
CA VAL A 153 -2.67 -15.84 -1.57
C VAL A 153 -1.46 -15.40 -2.39
N VAL A 154 -0.85 -14.31 -1.97
CA VAL A 154 0.43 -13.81 -2.50
C VAL A 154 1.55 -14.14 -1.52
N HIS A 155 2.60 -14.79 -2.01
CA HIS A 155 3.79 -15.11 -1.20
C HIS A 155 4.92 -14.10 -1.47
N ASN A 156 4.94 -12.99 -0.75
CA ASN A 156 6.08 -12.07 -0.50
C ASN A 156 6.95 -11.58 -1.68
N THR A 157 6.58 -11.77 -2.95
CA THR A 157 7.39 -11.27 -4.06
C THR A 157 6.53 -10.56 -5.12
N GLN A 158 7.11 -9.56 -5.80
CA GLN A 158 6.45 -8.91 -6.94
C GLN A 158 6.11 -9.89 -8.07
N LYS A 159 6.86 -10.99 -8.22
CA LYS A 159 6.55 -12.02 -9.22
C LYS A 159 5.24 -12.72 -8.90
N ASP A 160 5.05 -13.09 -7.64
CA ASP A 160 3.81 -13.74 -7.19
C ASP A 160 2.63 -12.78 -7.33
N LEU A 161 2.83 -11.50 -7.04
CA LEU A 161 1.81 -10.46 -7.22
C LEU A 161 1.39 -10.35 -8.69
N SER A 162 2.33 -10.29 -9.64
CA SER A 162 1.98 -10.23 -11.07
C SER A 162 1.11 -11.40 -11.48
N PHE A 163 1.50 -12.62 -11.11
CA PHE A 163 0.73 -13.83 -11.42
C PHE A 163 -0.67 -13.83 -10.80
N VAL A 164 -0.78 -13.41 -9.53
CA VAL A 164 -2.08 -13.35 -8.85
C VAL A 164 -2.98 -12.29 -9.47
N LEU A 165 -2.43 -11.12 -9.81
CA LEU A 165 -3.18 -10.07 -10.49
C LEU A 165 -3.64 -10.52 -11.89
N GLU A 166 -2.80 -11.17 -12.69
CA GLU A 166 -3.20 -11.73 -13.98
C GLU A 166 -4.41 -12.67 -13.82
N LYS A 167 -4.35 -13.57 -12.85
CA LYS A 167 -5.41 -14.55 -12.60
C LYS A 167 -6.71 -13.87 -12.17
N VAL A 168 -6.66 -13.05 -11.12
CA VAL A 168 -7.84 -12.38 -10.54
C VAL A 168 -8.48 -11.41 -11.54
N LEU A 169 -7.67 -10.56 -12.16
CA LEU A 169 -8.18 -9.57 -13.08
C LEU A 169 -8.66 -10.17 -14.40
N SER A 170 -8.02 -11.25 -14.91
CA SER A 170 -8.52 -11.97 -16.08
C SER A 170 -9.92 -12.54 -15.83
N GLU A 171 -10.17 -13.08 -14.63
CA GLU A 171 -11.50 -13.57 -14.25
C GLU A 171 -12.52 -12.44 -14.20
N ILE A 172 -12.18 -11.30 -13.55
CA ILE A 172 -13.08 -10.16 -13.40
C ILE A 172 -13.36 -9.49 -14.76
N ILE A 173 -12.34 -9.32 -15.60
CA ILE A 173 -12.45 -8.67 -16.92
C ILE A 173 -13.17 -9.59 -17.90
N GLY A 174 -12.98 -10.92 -17.79
CA GLY A 174 -13.54 -11.93 -18.67
C GLY A 174 -12.67 -12.23 -19.89
N MET A 175 -11.39 -11.85 -19.85
CA MET A 175 -10.39 -12.16 -20.89
C MET A 175 -9.00 -12.27 -20.26
N GLY A 176 -8.10 -13.01 -20.91
CA GLY A 176 -6.68 -13.05 -20.50
C GLY A 176 -6.03 -11.68 -20.60
N ILE A 177 -5.33 -11.28 -19.56
CA ILE A 177 -4.56 -10.04 -19.52
C ILE A 177 -3.10 -10.35 -19.20
N LEU A 178 -2.22 -9.40 -19.50
CA LEU A 178 -0.81 -9.46 -19.12
C LEU A 178 -0.51 -8.40 -18.07
N VAL A 179 0.06 -8.82 -16.94
CA VAL A 179 0.52 -7.95 -15.85
C VAL A 179 2.05 -7.96 -15.80
N ASP A 180 2.66 -6.82 -16.06
CA ASP A 180 4.10 -6.61 -15.93
C ASP A 180 4.37 -5.41 -15.01
N LEU A 181 4.46 -5.69 -13.72
CA LEU A 181 4.63 -4.66 -12.70
C LEU A 181 5.95 -3.89 -12.83
N ASN A 182 7.00 -4.51 -13.37
CA ASN A 182 8.28 -3.82 -13.57
C ASN A 182 8.20 -2.81 -14.71
N ARG A 183 7.60 -3.21 -15.85
CA ARG A 183 7.40 -2.34 -17.00
C ARG A 183 6.46 -1.18 -16.69
N ASP A 184 5.36 -1.48 -16.00
CA ASP A 184 4.28 -0.54 -15.77
C ASP A 184 4.44 0.25 -14.44
N ALA A 185 5.52 0.03 -13.66
CA ALA A 185 5.75 0.62 -12.34
C ALA A 185 5.63 2.15 -12.31
N ILE A 186 6.20 2.84 -13.29
CA ILE A 186 6.15 4.32 -13.37
C ILE A 186 4.71 4.80 -13.64
N ALA A 187 3.97 4.11 -14.50
CA ALA A 187 2.59 4.48 -14.80
C ALA A 187 1.65 4.26 -13.60
N ILE A 188 1.89 3.20 -12.84
CA ILE A 188 1.16 2.91 -11.59
C ILE A 188 1.45 3.99 -10.55
N GLU A 189 2.72 4.39 -10.38
CA GLU A 189 3.11 5.42 -9.42
C GLU A 189 2.53 6.79 -9.81
N ASN A 190 2.55 7.16 -11.08
CA ASN A 190 1.92 8.39 -11.58
C ASN A 190 0.41 8.42 -11.32
N LEU A 191 -0.27 7.28 -11.49
CA LEU A 191 -1.70 7.16 -11.15
C LEU A 191 -1.94 7.41 -9.66
N ARG A 192 -1.08 6.86 -8.79
CA ARG A 192 -1.13 7.07 -7.35
C ARG A 192 -1.01 8.55 -7.00
N GLU A 193 0.02 9.22 -7.52
CA GLU A 193 0.28 10.64 -7.24
C GLU A 193 -0.87 11.54 -7.70
N LEU A 194 -1.46 11.27 -8.86
CA LEU A 194 -2.61 12.02 -9.37
C LEU A 194 -3.84 11.84 -8.47
N THR A 195 -4.15 10.60 -8.09
CA THR A 195 -5.30 10.29 -7.23
C THR A 195 -5.14 10.91 -5.84
N GLU A 196 -3.95 10.84 -5.24
CA GLU A 196 -3.67 11.46 -3.94
C GLU A 196 -3.79 12.99 -3.99
N LYS A 197 -3.33 13.61 -5.09
CA LYS A 197 -3.46 15.05 -5.31
C LYS A 197 -4.92 15.48 -5.48
N GLU A 198 -5.71 14.75 -6.25
CA GLU A 198 -7.15 15.00 -6.41
C GLU A 198 -7.88 14.90 -5.07
N ASN A 199 -7.61 13.83 -4.29
CA ASN A 199 -8.18 13.67 -2.96
C ASN A 199 -7.78 14.81 -2.01
N SER A 200 -6.52 15.26 -2.03
CA SER A 200 -6.07 16.36 -1.18
C SER A 200 -6.77 17.70 -1.51
N LEU A 201 -7.06 17.93 -2.78
CA LEU A 201 -7.80 19.13 -3.23
C LEU A 201 -9.28 19.08 -2.82
N LEU A 202 -9.91 17.91 -2.85
CA LEU A 202 -11.28 17.71 -2.38
C LEU A 202 -11.41 17.98 -0.88
N PHE A 203 -10.46 17.51 -0.06
CA PHE A 203 -10.46 17.73 1.39
C PHE A 203 -10.05 19.16 1.81
N SER A 204 -9.37 19.90 0.95
CA SER A 204 -8.99 21.30 1.22
C SER A 204 -10.09 22.31 0.87
N ASN A 205 -11.18 21.89 0.24
CA ASN A 205 -12.32 22.75 -0.09
C ASN A 205 -13.46 22.55 0.93
N PRO A 206 -13.70 23.53 1.86
CA PRO A 206 -14.68 23.39 2.94
C PRO A 206 -16.14 23.34 2.46
N GLU A 207 -16.44 23.60 1.19
CA GLU A 207 -17.78 23.51 0.62
C GLU A 207 -18.18 22.10 0.18
N ILE A 208 -17.22 21.16 0.06
CA ILE A 208 -17.46 19.77 -0.39
C ILE A 208 -17.44 18.79 0.80
N ALA A 209 -17.04 19.25 1.98
CA ALA A 209 -16.92 18.42 3.20
C ALA A 209 -18.23 18.39 4.06
N LYS A 210 -19.40 18.63 3.45
CA LYS A 210 -20.71 18.54 4.13
C LYS A 210 -21.51 17.37 3.64
#